data_22823e0f39db90d0bfa68067baeb50a1
#
_entry.id   22823e0f39db90d0bfa68067baeb50a1
#
_cell.length_a   1.000
_cell.length_b   1.000
_cell.length_c   1.000
_cell.angle_alpha   90.00
_cell.angle_beta   90.00
_cell.angle_gamma   90.00
#
_symmetry.space_group_name_H-M   'P 1'
#
loop_
_entity.id
_entity.type
_entity.pdbx_description
1 polymer ?
#
loop_
_entity_poly.entity_id
_entity_poly.type
_entity_poly.pdbx_seq_one_letter_code
_entity_poly.pdbx_strand_id
1 'polypeptide(L)'
;AKLIDGKTIAANIRQQISGRVAERRAQGLRAPGLAVILVGSDPASQVYVAHKRKDCEEVGFNSVAHDLPSDTRQEDLLALIDQLNDDSSIDGILVQLPLPKHLDASQLLERIRPDKDVDGFHPYNVGRLAQRMPLLRPCTPKGIMTLLESTGVDLHGLDAVVVGASNIVGRPM
;
A
#
# COMPACT_ATOMS: atom_id res chain seq x y z
N ALA A 1 -0.85 32.00 -0.77
CA ALA A 1 -0.59 30.58 -1.11
C ALA A 1 -1.87 29.80 -0.92
N LYS A 2 -2.18 28.87 -1.83
CA LYS A 2 -3.33 27.96 -1.70
C LYS A 2 -2.84 26.71 -0.94
N LEU A 3 -3.52 26.37 0.17
CA LEU A 3 -3.22 25.15 0.92
C LEU A 3 -3.83 23.93 0.21
N ILE A 4 -3.05 22.87 0.07
CA ILE A 4 -3.54 21.56 -0.35
C ILE A 4 -3.91 20.79 0.92
N ASP A 5 -5.20 20.63 1.20
CA ASP A 5 -5.69 19.96 2.40
C ASP A 5 -5.76 18.44 2.18
N GLY A 6 -4.65 17.76 2.47
CA GLY A 6 -4.53 16.31 2.35
C GLY A 6 -5.49 15.54 3.27
N LYS A 7 -5.90 16.10 4.41
CA LYS A 7 -6.88 15.44 5.31
C LYS A 7 -8.25 15.36 4.68
N THR A 8 -8.75 16.47 4.13
CA THR A 8 -10.04 16.51 3.45
C THR A 8 -10.04 15.61 2.22
N ILE A 9 -8.96 15.64 1.42
CA ILE A 9 -8.84 14.78 0.24
C ILE A 9 -8.86 13.31 0.64
N ALA A 10 -8.10 12.91 1.65
CA ALA A 10 -8.08 11.53 2.15
C ALA A 10 -9.45 11.09 2.70
N ALA A 11 -10.16 11.95 3.45
CA ALA A 11 -11.50 11.66 3.96
C ALA A 11 -12.50 11.42 2.81
N ASN A 12 -12.47 12.25 1.78
CA ASN A 12 -13.33 12.08 0.61
C ASN A 12 -13.04 10.76 -0.13
N ILE A 13 -11.78 10.38 -0.27
CA ILE A 13 -11.38 9.10 -0.88
C ILE A 13 -11.90 7.92 -0.04
N ARG A 14 -11.74 7.95 1.29
CA ARG A 14 -12.26 6.90 2.17
C ARG A 14 -13.78 6.79 2.06
N GLN A 15 -14.50 7.90 2.02
CA GLN A 15 -15.95 7.90 1.84
C GLN A 15 -16.36 7.24 0.50
N GLN A 16 -15.67 7.55 -0.60
CA GLN A 16 -15.92 6.91 -1.89
C GLN A 16 -15.64 5.40 -1.85
N ILE A 17 -14.53 4.99 -1.21
CA ILE A 17 -14.19 3.57 -1.04
C ILE A 17 -15.26 2.86 -0.21
N SER A 18 -15.70 3.45 0.92
CA SER A 18 -16.75 2.90 1.77
C SER A 18 -18.07 2.69 1.00
N GLY A 19 -18.46 3.66 0.16
CA GLY A 19 -19.61 3.52 -0.73
C GLY A 19 -19.49 2.32 -1.67
N ARG A 20 -18.34 2.18 -2.34
CA ARG A 20 -18.05 1.04 -3.23
C ARG A 20 -18.06 -0.32 -2.50
N VAL A 21 -17.57 -0.36 -1.26
CA VAL A 21 -17.60 -1.57 -0.44
C VAL A 21 -19.05 -1.93 -0.07
N ALA A 22 -19.87 -0.93 0.29
CA ALA A 22 -21.29 -1.13 0.59
C ALA A 22 -22.05 -1.66 -0.64
N GLU A 23 -21.83 -1.09 -1.82
CA GLU A 23 -22.42 -1.58 -3.09
C GLU A 23 -22.01 -3.03 -3.38
N ARG A 24 -20.72 -3.36 -3.20
CA ARG A 24 -20.20 -4.73 -3.38
C ARG A 24 -20.89 -5.71 -2.44
N ARG A 25 -21.07 -5.34 -1.16
CA ARG A 25 -21.78 -6.18 -0.17
C ARG A 25 -23.26 -6.33 -0.51
N ALA A 26 -23.92 -5.29 -1.01
CA ALA A 26 -25.30 -5.35 -1.45
C ALA A 26 -25.52 -6.32 -2.63
N GLN A 27 -24.47 -6.56 -3.43
CA GLN A 27 -24.46 -7.56 -4.50
C GLN A 27 -24.13 -8.98 -4.00
N GLY A 28 -24.05 -9.23 -2.70
CA GLY A 28 -23.70 -10.53 -2.12
C GLY A 28 -22.23 -10.90 -2.21
N LEU A 29 -21.35 -9.96 -2.59
CA LEU A 29 -19.92 -10.19 -2.69
C LEU A 29 -19.23 -9.89 -1.34
N ARG A 30 -18.14 -10.63 -1.03
CA ARG A 30 -17.37 -10.38 0.18
C ARG A 30 -16.69 -9.00 0.17
N ALA A 31 -16.43 -8.45 1.33
CA ALA A 31 -15.57 -7.28 1.45
C ALA A 31 -14.14 -7.60 0.98
N PRO A 32 -13.39 -6.60 0.48
CA PRO A 32 -11.96 -6.77 0.20
C PRO A 32 -11.19 -7.13 1.47
N GLY A 33 -10.21 -8.03 1.35
CA GLY A 33 -9.33 -8.48 2.41
C GLY A 33 -7.93 -7.88 2.28
N LEU A 34 -7.42 -7.29 3.37
CA LEU A 34 -6.05 -6.76 3.45
C LEU A 34 -5.30 -7.43 4.60
N ALA A 35 -4.21 -8.12 4.28
CA ALA A 35 -3.26 -8.59 5.27
C ALA A 35 -2.17 -7.54 5.52
N VAL A 36 -1.96 -7.17 6.78
CA VAL A 36 -0.95 -6.21 7.20
C VAL A 36 0.05 -6.92 8.11
N ILE A 37 1.29 -7.01 7.66
CA ILE A 37 2.38 -7.67 8.39
C ILE A 37 3.27 -6.59 9.01
N LEU A 38 3.47 -6.67 10.32
CA LEU A 38 4.41 -5.85 11.09
C LEU A 38 5.39 -6.78 11.80
N VAL A 39 6.70 -6.54 11.63
CA VAL A 39 7.75 -7.30 12.31
C VAL A 39 8.50 -6.39 13.26
N GLY A 40 8.48 -6.76 14.54
CA GLY A 40 9.11 -5.97 15.60
C GLY A 40 8.22 -4.86 16.15
N SER A 41 8.84 -3.95 16.90
CA SER A 41 8.14 -2.95 17.71
C SER A 41 8.61 -1.52 17.44
N ASP A 42 9.01 -1.22 16.18
CA ASP A 42 9.37 0.16 15.80
C ASP A 42 8.16 1.10 16.03
N PRO A 43 8.32 2.16 16.86
CA PRO A 43 7.18 3.00 17.24
C PRO A 43 6.52 3.72 16.07
N ALA A 44 7.30 4.14 15.08
CA ALA A 44 6.75 4.82 13.89
C ALA A 44 5.92 3.83 13.05
N SER A 45 6.43 2.62 12.85
CA SER A 45 5.71 1.55 12.14
C SER A 45 4.40 1.17 12.84
N GLN A 46 4.40 1.09 14.17
CA GLN A 46 3.19 0.81 14.95
C GLN A 46 2.09 1.87 14.74
N VAL A 47 2.46 3.16 14.73
CA VAL A 47 1.52 4.26 14.47
C VAL A 47 0.93 4.16 13.06
N TYR A 48 1.78 3.91 12.05
CA TYR A 48 1.30 3.77 10.66
C TYR A 48 0.38 2.57 10.49
N VAL A 49 0.71 1.43 11.08
CA VAL A 49 -0.13 0.22 11.03
C VAL A 49 -1.45 0.44 11.75
N ALA A 50 -1.45 1.10 12.91
CA ALA A 50 -2.68 1.43 13.63
C ALA A 50 -3.62 2.33 12.79
N HIS A 51 -3.08 3.34 12.10
CA HIS A 51 -3.87 4.17 11.19
C HIS A 51 -4.42 3.35 10.01
N LYS A 52 -3.60 2.49 9.38
CA LYS A 52 -4.05 1.62 8.27
C LYS A 52 -5.18 0.69 8.69
N ARG A 53 -5.08 0.08 9.87
CA ARG A 53 -6.15 -0.78 10.42
C ARG A 53 -7.45 0.00 10.64
N LYS A 54 -7.35 1.18 11.27
CA LYS A 54 -8.49 2.06 11.48
C LYS A 54 -9.14 2.47 10.17
N ASP A 55 -8.34 2.86 9.17
CA ASP A 55 -8.85 3.25 7.85
C ASP A 55 -9.53 2.07 7.14
N CYS A 56 -9.00 0.84 7.29
CA CYS A 56 -9.66 -0.37 6.78
C CYS A 56 -11.02 -0.63 7.43
N GLU A 57 -11.12 -0.47 8.75
CA GLU A 57 -12.38 -0.58 9.48
C GLU A 57 -13.39 0.47 9.01
N GLU A 58 -12.95 1.73 8.88
CA GLU A 58 -13.77 2.85 8.43
C GLU A 58 -14.37 2.60 7.04
N VAL A 59 -13.59 2.06 6.10
CA VAL A 59 -14.06 1.77 4.73
C VAL A 59 -14.75 0.42 4.59
N GLY A 60 -14.76 -0.41 5.62
CA GLY A 60 -15.43 -1.70 5.66
C GLY A 60 -14.64 -2.86 5.03
N PHE A 61 -13.31 -2.76 4.96
CA PHE A 61 -12.43 -3.86 4.56
C PHE A 61 -12.32 -4.92 5.66
N ASN A 62 -12.03 -6.15 5.27
CA ASN A 62 -11.58 -7.18 6.18
C ASN A 62 -10.06 -7.04 6.36
N SER A 63 -9.62 -6.50 7.51
CA SER A 63 -8.20 -6.32 7.82
C SER A 63 -7.69 -7.45 8.71
N VAL A 64 -6.70 -8.20 8.22
CA VAL A 64 -6.03 -9.28 8.97
C VAL A 64 -4.65 -8.79 9.38
N ALA A 65 -4.40 -8.77 10.69
CA ALA A 65 -3.15 -8.29 11.26
C ALA A 65 -2.22 -9.44 11.62
N HIS A 66 -0.95 -9.33 11.23
CA HIS A 66 0.12 -10.24 11.61
C HIS A 66 1.22 -9.45 12.31
N ASP A 67 1.14 -9.36 13.65
CA ASP A 67 2.16 -8.71 14.47
C ASP A 67 3.17 -9.77 14.90
N LEU A 68 4.36 -9.73 14.32
CA LEU A 68 5.40 -10.72 14.48
C LEU A 68 6.54 -10.19 15.38
N PRO A 69 7.17 -11.04 16.19
CA PRO A 69 8.29 -10.64 17.00
C PRO A 69 9.50 -10.20 16.16
N SER A 70 10.36 -9.37 16.77
CA SER A 70 11.53 -8.80 16.06
C SER A 70 12.58 -9.81 15.63
N ASP A 71 12.57 -11.01 16.20
CA ASP A 71 13.44 -12.14 15.90
C ASP A 71 12.83 -13.16 14.93
N THR A 72 11.69 -12.83 14.32
CA THR A 72 11.07 -13.66 13.28
C THR A 72 12.06 -14.00 12.19
N ARG A 73 12.17 -15.29 11.84
CA ARG A 73 13.09 -15.74 10.80
C ARG A 73 12.57 -15.44 9.40
N GLN A 74 13.50 -15.28 8.47
CA GLN A 74 13.19 -15.04 7.05
C GLN A 74 12.24 -16.10 6.48
N GLU A 75 12.52 -17.39 6.77
CA GLU A 75 11.75 -18.52 6.25
C GLU A 75 10.31 -18.52 6.76
N ASP A 76 10.10 -18.16 8.04
CA ASP A 76 8.78 -18.13 8.65
C ASP A 76 7.93 -17.00 8.01
N LEU A 77 8.56 -15.86 7.72
CA LEU A 77 7.89 -14.73 7.05
C LEU A 77 7.59 -15.04 5.57
N LEU A 78 8.49 -15.70 4.87
CA LEU A 78 8.24 -16.17 3.50
C LEU A 78 7.07 -17.17 3.46
N ALA A 79 7.03 -18.12 4.39
CA ALA A 79 5.93 -19.08 4.49
C ALA A 79 4.58 -18.42 4.79
N LEU A 80 4.57 -17.39 5.64
CA LEU A 80 3.37 -16.57 5.87
C LEU A 80 2.90 -15.86 4.60
N ILE A 81 3.84 -15.24 3.86
CA ILE A 81 3.51 -14.57 2.59
C ILE A 81 2.93 -15.58 1.59
N ASP A 82 3.48 -16.79 1.50
CA ASP A 82 2.94 -17.83 0.63
C ASP A 82 1.51 -18.21 1.00
N GLN A 83 1.22 -18.40 2.29
CA GLN A 83 -0.14 -18.67 2.76
C GLN A 83 -1.12 -17.55 2.38
N LEU A 84 -0.70 -16.28 2.55
CA LEU A 84 -1.52 -15.13 2.19
C LEU A 84 -1.68 -14.96 0.68
N ASN A 85 -0.67 -15.35 -0.10
CA ASN A 85 -0.76 -15.37 -1.56
C ASN A 85 -1.84 -16.36 -2.04
N ASP A 86 -1.96 -17.50 -1.37
CA ASP A 86 -2.92 -18.57 -1.73
C ASP A 86 -4.31 -18.35 -1.12
N ASP A 87 -4.43 -17.50 -0.10
CA ASP A 87 -5.71 -17.21 0.54
C ASP A 87 -6.60 -16.34 -0.36
N SER A 88 -7.70 -16.92 -0.84
CA SER A 88 -8.69 -16.25 -1.68
C SER A 88 -9.50 -15.17 -0.96
N SER A 89 -9.45 -15.11 0.36
CA SER A 89 -10.08 -14.05 1.17
C SER A 89 -9.21 -12.79 1.27
N ILE A 90 -7.92 -12.88 0.92
CA ILE A 90 -6.96 -11.79 0.94
C ILE A 90 -6.75 -11.25 -0.49
N ASP A 91 -7.10 -10.00 -0.71
CA ASP A 91 -6.92 -9.31 -2.00
C ASP A 91 -5.63 -8.47 -2.05
N GLY A 92 -5.06 -8.16 -0.87
CA GLY A 92 -3.84 -7.37 -0.77
C GLY A 92 -2.99 -7.77 0.41
N ILE A 93 -1.67 -7.68 0.24
CA ILE A 93 -0.67 -7.96 1.26
C ILE A 93 0.21 -6.72 1.40
N LEU A 94 0.41 -6.27 2.64
CA LEU A 94 1.25 -5.16 2.99
C LEU A 94 2.28 -5.60 4.04
N VAL A 95 3.56 -5.45 3.72
CA VAL A 95 4.66 -5.66 4.67
C VAL A 95 5.20 -4.30 5.09
N GLN A 96 4.97 -3.94 6.36
CA GLN A 96 5.38 -2.64 6.87
C GLN A 96 6.90 -2.52 6.95
N LEU A 97 7.45 -1.54 6.25
CA LEU A 97 8.86 -1.17 6.32
C LEU A 97 9.09 -0.07 7.40
N PRO A 98 10.29 0.01 8.02
CA PRO A 98 11.45 -0.87 7.80
C PRO A 98 11.31 -2.22 8.51
N LEU A 99 11.98 -3.25 7.99
CA LEU A 99 12.12 -4.56 8.63
C LEU A 99 13.38 -4.61 9.51
N PRO A 100 13.45 -5.52 10.50
CA PRO A 100 14.69 -5.85 11.20
C PRO A 100 15.84 -6.19 10.25
N LYS A 101 17.08 -5.79 10.61
CA LYS A 101 18.25 -5.86 9.72
C LYS A 101 18.63 -7.26 9.23
N HIS A 102 18.21 -8.32 9.92
CA HIS A 102 18.48 -9.71 9.54
C HIS A 102 17.54 -10.23 8.45
N LEU A 103 16.48 -9.48 8.12
CA LEU A 103 15.54 -9.84 7.08
C LEU A 103 15.88 -9.14 5.76
N ASP A 104 15.85 -9.91 4.68
CA ASP A 104 15.98 -9.37 3.32
C ASP A 104 14.62 -8.86 2.82
N ALA A 105 14.45 -7.54 2.92
CA ALA A 105 13.23 -6.88 2.49
C ALA A 105 12.95 -7.09 0.99
N SER A 106 13.97 -7.14 0.14
CA SER A 106 13.79 -7.31 -1.31
C SER A 106 13.19 -8.69 -1.61
N GLN A 107 13.76 -9.73 -1.02
CA GLN A 107 13.26 -11.10 -1.20
C GLN A 107 11.81 -11.25 -0.71
N LEU A 108 11.48 -10.61 0.42
CA LEU A 108 10.12 -10.65 0.99
C LEU A 108 9.10 -9.91 0.11
N LEU A 109 9.44 -8.72 -0.38
CA LEU A 109 8.58 -7.95 -1.27
C LEU A 109 8.37 -8.65 -2.63
N GLU A 110 9.40 -9.29 -3.17
CA GLU A 110 9.32 -10.08 -4.40
C GLU A 110 8.54 -11.39 -4.23
N ARG A 111 8.37 -11.89 -3.00
CA ARG A 111 7.55 -13.08 -2.74
C ARG A 111 6.06 -12.79 -2.80
N ILE A 112 5.63 -11.56 -2.55
CA ILE A 112 4.23 -11.15 -2.67
C ILE A 112 3.81 -11.27 -4.14
N ARG A 113 2.64 -11.86 -4.40
CA ARG A 113 2.11 -11.89 -5.76
C ARG A 113 1.90 -10.45 -6.27
N PRO A 114 2.30 -10.14 -7.52
CA PRO A 114 2.16 -8.78 -8.06
C PRO A 114 0.75 -8.20 -8.03
N ASP A 115 -0.27 -9.05 -8.12
CA ASP A 115 -1.68 -8.66 -8.06
C ASP A 115 -2.19 -8.42 -6.62
N LYS A 116 -1.42 -8.84 -5.58
CA LYS A 116 -1.67 -8.60 -4.17
C LYS A 116 -0.70 -7.59 -3.54
N ASP A 117 0.29 -7.09 -4.28
CA ASP A 117 1.27 -6.08 -3.83
C ASP A 117 0.63 -4.69 -3.79
N VAL A 118 -0.07 -4.39 -2.70
CA VAL A 118 -0.82 -3.13 -2.58
C VAL A 118 0.06 -1.89 -2.41
N ASP A 119 1.31 -2.05 -1.98
CA ASP A 119 2.29 -0.96 -1.92
C ASP A 119 2.92 -0.64 -3.29
N GLY A 120 2.79 -1.56 -4.28
CA GLY A 120 3.33 -1.38 -5.63
C GLY A 120 4.85 -1.46 -5.70
N PHE A 121 5.50 -2.18 -4.77
CA PHE A 121 6.98 -2.25 -4.67
C PHE A 121 7.57 -3.44 -5.43
N HIS A 122 6.74 -4.42 -5.80
CA HIS A 122 7.20 -5.57 -6.54
C HIS A 122 7.82 -5.16 -7.89
N PRO A 123 8.98 -5.70 -8.29
CA PRO A 123 9.67 -5.34 -9.55
C PRO A 123 8.77 -5.43 -10.78
N TYR A 124 7.82 -6.37 -10.82
CA TYR A 124 6.83 -6.46 -11.88
C TYR A 124 5.96 -5.21 -11.97
N ASN A 125 5.44 -4.71 -10.85
CA ASN A 125 4.60 -3.51 -10.79
C ASN A 125 5.40 -2.25 -11.14
N VAL A 126 6.62 -2.14 -10.62
CA VAL A 126 7.54 -1.02 -10.95
C VAL A 126 7.93 -1.05 -12.43
N GLY A 127 8.24 -2.22 -12.98
CA GLY A 127 8.53 -2.40 -14.41
C GLY A 127 7.36 -2.01 -15.31
N ARG A 128 6.14 -2.40 -14.94
CA ARG A 128 4.93 -2.00 -15.68
C ARG A 128 4.68 -0.49 -15.60
N LEU A 129 4.94 0.13 -14.45
CA LEU A 129 4.82 1.59 -14.30
C LEU A 129 5.81 2.30 -15.24
N ALA A 130 7.06 1.85 -15.28
CA ALA A 130 8.09 2.40 -16.18
C ALA A 130 7.71 2.25 -17.66
N GLN A 131 7.01 1.18 -18.02
CA GLN A 131 6.49 0.95 -19.38
C GLN A 131 5.16 1.65 -19.65
N ARG A 132 4.67 2.52 -18.75
CA ARG A 132 3.38 3.22 -18.86
C ARG A 132 2.15 2.29 -18.94
N MET A 133 2.27 1.07 -18.42
CA MET A 133 1.20 0.07 -18.33
C MET A 133 0.97 -0.36 -16.86
N PRO A 134 0.74 0.57 -15.93
CA PRO A 134 0.70 0.25 -14.50
C PRO A 134 -0.48 -0.64 -14.15
N LEU A 135 -0.23 -1.61 -13.26
CA LEU A 135 -1.27 -2.39 -12.57
C LEU A 135 -1.49 -1.77 -11.18
N LEU A 136 -0.59 -2.03 -10.26
CA LEU A 136 -0.53 -1.37 -8.97
C LEU A 136 0.61 -0.34 -8.99
N ARG A 137 0.41 0.77 -8.31
CA ARG A 137 1.39 1.88 -8.27
C ARG A 137 1.84 2.11 -6.84
N PRO A 138 3.10 2.49 -6.62
CA PRO A 138 3.55 2.88 -5.29
C PRO A 138 2.63 3.93 -4.67
N CYS A 139 2.21 3.67 -3.41
CA CYS A 139 1.16 4.45 -2.78
C CYS A 139 1.56 5.91 -2.56
N THR A 140 2.82 6.20 -2.17
CA THR A 140 3.28 7.57 -1.94
C THR A 140 3.31 8.40 -3.22
N PRO A 141 3.92 7.97 -4.34
CA PRO A 141 3.81 8.66 -5.62
C PRO A 141 2.37 8.86 -6.09
N LYS A 142 1.54 7.83 -5.97
CA LYS A 142 0.11 7.93 -6.31
C LYS A 142 -0.60 9.00 -5.48
N GLY A 143 -0.34 9.05 -4.17
CA GLY A 143 -0.89 10.06 -3.28
C GLY A 143 -0.44 11.47 -3.65
N ILE A 144 0.85 11.66 -3.99
CA ILE A 144 1.38 12.94 -4.47
C ILE A 144 0.64 13.38 -5.74
N MET A 145 0.47 12.50 -6.71
CA MET A 145 -0.28 12.81 -7.94
C MET A 145 -1.72 13.21 -7.65
N THR A 146 -2.40 12.49 -6.73
CA THR A 146 -3.77 12.84 -6.30
C THR A 146 -3.83 14.24 -5.66
N LEU A 147 -2.84 14.62 -4.85
CA LEU A 147 -2.75 15.96 -4.28
C LEU A 147 -2.51 17.02 -5.35
N LEU A 148 -1.65 16.77 -6.32
CA LEU A 148 -1.38 17.69 -7.45
C LEU A 148 -2.64 17.86 -8.32
N GLU A 149 -3.30 16.78 -8.70
CA GLU A 149 -4.56 16.79 -9.46
C GLU A 149 -5.65 17.61 -8.76
N SER A 150 -5.72 17.55 -7.43
CA SER A 150 -6.69 18.32 -6.63
C SER A 150 -6.51 19.84 -6.73
N THR A 151 -5.36 20.30 -7.20
CA THR A 151 -5.11 21.75 -7.40
C THR A 151 -5.82 22.30 -8.63
N GLY A 152 -6.18 21.45 -9.59
CA GLY A 152 -6.72 21.84 -10.91
C GLY A 152 -5.68 22.43 -11.85
N VAL A 153 -4.39 22.34 -11.53
CA VAL A 153 -3.30 22.79 -12.41
C VAL A 153 -3.07 21.73 -13.50
N ASP A 154 -3.06 22.15 -14.75
CA ASP A 154 -2.62 21.29 -15.85
C ASP A 154 -1.10 21.10 -15.75
N LEU A 155 -0.67 19.86 -15.54
CA LEU A 155 0.75 19.51 -15.40
C LEU A 155 1.42 19.19 -16.73
N HIS A 156 0.69 19.23 -17.85
CA HIS A 156 1.24 18.93 -19.17
C HIS A 156 2.30 19.95 -19.57
N GLY A 157 3.48 19.47 -19.93
CA GLY A 157 4.58 20.29 -20.40
C GLY A 157 5.28 21.12 -19.33
N LEU A 158 4.95 20.92 -18.05
CA LEU A 158 5.68 21.58 -16.96
C LEU A 158 6.97 20.84 -16.62
N ASP A 159 7.99 21.61 -16.27
CA ASP A 159 9.23 21.07 -15.73
C ASP A 159 9.02 20.61 -14.29
N ALA A 160 9.43 19.38 -13.97
CA ALA A 160 9.36 18.82 -12.64
C ALA A 160 10.74 18.35 -12.16
N VAL A 161 11.05 18.61 -10.90
CA VAL A 161 12.29 18.14 -10.27
C VAL A 161 11.93 17.24 -9.10
N VAL A 162 12.42 15.98 -9.14
CA VAL A 162 12.26 15.01 -8.07
C VAL A 162 13.59 14.86 -7.34
N VAL A 163 13.64 15.25 -6.06
CA VAL A 163 14.83 15.12 -5.22
C VAL A 163 14.77 13.80 -4.45
N GLY A 164 15.53 12.81 -4.93
CA GLY A 164 15.58 11.46 -4.38
C GLY A 164 15.38 10.40 -5.46
N ALA A 165 15.97 9.21 -5.25
CA ALA A 165 15.97 8.12 -6.23
C ALA A 165 15.66 6.75 -5.58
N SER A 166 14.87 6.74 -4.49
CA SER A 166 14.44 5.49 -3.88
C SER A 166 13.52 4.69 -4.82
N ASN A 167 13.58 3.37 -4.72
CA ASN A 167 12.73 2.48 -5.53
C ASN A 167 11.23 2.62 -5.20
N ILE A 168 10.91 3.14 -4.01
CA ILE A 168 9.54 3.21 -3.50
C ILE A 168 8.88 4.59 -3.66
N VAL A 169 9.67 5.64 -3.92
CA VAL A 169 9.14 7.02 -4.11
C VAL A 169 9.76 7.70 -5.30
N GLY A 170 11.09 8.00 -5.28
CA GLY A 170 11.70 8.91 -6.23
C GLY A 170 11.73 8.37 -7.66
N ARG A 171 12.01 7.08 -7.85
CA ARG A 171 11.97 6.46 -9.20
C ARG A 171 10.56 6.27 -9.74
N PRO A 172 9.56 5.88 -8.93
CA PRO A 172 8.18 5.78 -9.38
C PRO A 172 7.48 7.11 -9.71
N MET A 173 7.97 8.26 -9.18
CA MET A 173 7.49 9.60 -9.55
C MET A 173 7.80 9.94 -10.99
#